data_af3464ba5b0f93a880dfa14541d6c4f9
#
_entry.id   af3464ba5b0f93a880dfa14541d6c4f9
#
_cell.length_a   1.000
_cell.length_b   1.000
_cell.length_c   1.000
_cell.angle_alpha   90.00
_cell.angle_beta   90.00
_cell.angle_gamma   90.00
#
_symmetry.space_group_name_H-M   'P 1'
#
loop_
_entity.id
_entity.type
_entity.pdbx_description
1 polymer ?
#
loop_
_entity_poly.entity_id
_entity_poly.type
_entity_poly.pdbx_seq_one_letter_code
_entity_poly.pdbx_strand_id
1 'polypeptide(L)'
;MKTKEEVTNAYSSEPWWYDARGFLILTFAYNSTLPAQLRFFGLNLGLRHLEVACGTGTLLDLLLRWRRWNRLAEVDIVGVDYADRMLAGARHRFRGRPGMQFLHADAAQLPFDDAAFDTANIANAVHCLPEVDASLRSVWRVLKPGGSLAANVLLYPRGPWPLRGIAERINRWGMRKGILVTPYEEADIRQRFVAAGFQIVSERVSGNCYEVLARKPGPLPI
;
A
#
# COMPACT_ATOMS: atom_id res chain seq x y z
N MET A 1 7.32 1.82 -20.09
CA MET A 1 6.97 1.21 -18.78
C MET A 1 8.27 0.78 -18.13
N LYS A 2 8.46 1.07 -16.84
CA LYS A 2 9.65 0.57 -16.11
C LYS A 2 9.52 -0.92 -15.89
N THR A 3 10.66 -1.62 -15.97
CA THR A 3 10.71 -3.06 -15.67
C THR A 3 10.70 -3.30 -14.16
N LYS A 4 10.33 -4.51 -13.75
CA LYS A 4 10.36 -4.94 -12.33
C LYS A 4 11.77 -4.82 -11.74
N GLU A 5 12.80 -5.09 -12.53
CA GLU A 5 14.22 -4.97 -12.13
C GLU A 5 14.63 -3.51 -11.88
N GLU A 6 14.17 -2.55 -12.69
CA GLU A 6 14.45 -1.13 -12.47
C GLU A 6 13.82 -0.61 -11.18
N VAL A 7 12.62 -1.09 -10.85
CA VAL A 7 11.95 -0.77 -9.57
C VAL A 7 12.74 -1.39 -8.41
N THR A 8 13.09 -2.68 -8.47
CA THR A 8 13.87 -3.38 -7.44
C THR A 8 15.20 -2.70 -7.15
N ASN A 9 15.91 -2.28 -8.19
CA ASN A 9 17.20 -1.58 -8.05
C ASN A 9 17.05 -0.21 -7.37
N ALA A 10 15.93 0.49 -7.57
CA ALA A 10 15.65 1.75 -6.89
C ALA A 10 15.42 1.58 -5.38
N TYR A 11 14.99 0.40 -4.94
CA TYR A 11 14.78 0.03 -3.52
C TYR A 11 15.98 -0.72 -2.90
N SER A 12 17.14 -0.78 -3.58
CA SER A 12 18.36 -1.42 -3.08
C SER A 12 19.13 -0.61 -2.01
N SER A 13 18.66 0.58 -1.62
CA SER A 13 19.27 1.42 -0.58
C SER A 13 19.14 0.82 0.81
N GLU A 14 20.00 1.27 1.76
CA GLU A 14 19.94 0.84 3.17
C GLU A 14 18.56 1.08 3.78
N PRO A 15 17.97 0.11 4.49
CA PRO A 15 16.60 0.16 5.00
C PRO A 15 16.27 1.40 5.86
N TRP A 16 17.20 1.82 6.75
CA TRP A 16 16.98 2.96 7.65
C TRP A 16 16.92 4.30 6.90
N TRP A 17 17.73 4.45 5.84
CA TRP A 17 17.72 5.64 5.00
C TRP A 17 16.45 5.70 4.14
N TYR A 18 15.96 4.54 3.72
CA TYR A 18 14.69 4.41 3.03
C TYR A 18 13.53 4.87 3.90
N ASP A 19 13.46 4.42 5.15
CA ASP A 19 12.41 4.79 6.10
C ASP A 19 12.38 6.29 6.38
N ALA A 20 13.54 6.91 6.64
CA ALA A 20 13.65 8.35 6.86
C ALA A 20 13.19 9.18 5.64
N ARG A 21 13.62 8.75 4.45
CA ARG A 21 13.23 9.39 3.19
C ARG A 21 11.75 9.17 2.86
N GLY A 22 11.23 7.96 3.12
CA GLY A 22 9.83 7.63 2.98
C GLY A 22 8.94 8.55 3.82
N PHE A 23 9.32 8.77 5.07
CA PHE A 23 8.61 9.69 5.96
C PHE A 23 8.56 11.14 5.44
N LEU A 24 9.67 11.64 4.88
CA LEU A 24 9.71 12.98 4.26
C LEU A 24 8.81 13.06 3.02
N ILE A 25 8.82 12.03 2.17
CA ILE A 25 7.95 11.96 0.98
C ILE A 25 6.48 11.90 1.41
N LEU A 26 6.12 11.10 2.38
CA LEU A 26 4.76 11.01 2.92
C LEU A 26 4.28 12.35 3.47
N THR A 27 5.12 13.06 4.21
CA THR A 27 4.76 14.34 4.81
C THR A 27 4.59 15.44 3.75
N PHE A 28 5.54 15.56 2.81
CA PHE A 28 5.60 16.70 1.88
C PHE A 28 4.98 16.44 0.51
N ALA A 29 4.96 15.19 0.03
CA ALA A 29 4.36 14.87 -1.27
C ALA A 29 2.89 14.45 -1.16
N TYR A 30 2.54 13.66 -0.14
CA TYR A 30 1.16 13.21 0.08
C TYR A 30 0.30 14.22 0.83
N ASN A 31 0.92 15.01 1.70
CA ASN A 31 0.20 15.86 2.65
C ASN A 31 -0.82 15.07 3.52
N SER A 32 -0.44 13.83 3.86
CA SER A 32 -1.21 12.96 4.75
C SER A 32 -0.45 12.76 6.07
N THR A 33 -1.14 12.94 7.19
CA THR A 33 -0.52 12.80 8.51
C THR A 33 -0.39 11.34 8.92
N LEU A 34 0.68 10.98 9.61
CA LEU A 34 0.86 9.62 10.14
C LEU A 34 -0.34 9.13 11.00
N PRO A 35 -0.90 9.91 11.94
CA PRO A 35 -2.07 9.48 12.69
C PRO A 35 -3.29 9.15 11.82
N ALA A 36 -3.52 9.91 10.74
CA ALA A 36 -4.62 9.63 9.81
C ALA A 36 -4.38 8.28 9.08
N GLN A 37 -3.17 8.02 8.61
CA GLN A 37 -2.81 6.75 7.99
C GLN A 37 -2.92 5.57 8.96
N LEU A 38 -2.44 5.72 10.20
CA LEU A 38 -2.56 4.67 11.23
C LEU A 38 -4.01 4.31 11.51
N ARG A 39 -4.89 5.31 11.58
CA ARG A 39 -6.32 5.08 11.76
C ARG A 39 -6.93 4.40 10.53
N PHE A 40 -6.66 4.91 9.33
CA PHE A 40 -7.24 4.41 8.09
C PHE A 40 -6.85 2.94 7.84
N PHE A 41 -5.56 2.64 7.80
CA PHE A 41 -5.08 1.27 7.56
C PHE A 41 -5.29 0.36 8.77
N GLY A 42 -5.09 0.87 9.98
CA GLY A 42 -5.19 0.08 11.20
C GLY A 42 -6.60 -0.45 11.47
N LEU A 43 -7.64 0.25 11.03
CA LEU A 43 -9.03 -0.21 11.13
C LEU A 43 -9.37 -1.28 10.07
N ASN A 44 -8.62 -1.37 8.98
CA ASN A 44 -8.85 -2.37 7.93
C ASN A 44 -8.16 -3.71 8.19
N LEU A 45 -7.47 -3.93 9.31
CA LEU A 45 -6.85 -5.22 9.61
C LEU A 45 -7.89 -6.21 10.17
N GLY A 46 -8.29 -7.19 9.37
CA GLY A 46 -9.16 -8.31 9.76
C GLY A 46 -8.37 -9.50 10.33
N LEU A 47 -9.04 -10.63 10.57
CA LEU A 47 -8.43 -11.80 11.23
C LEU A 47 -7.20 -12.33 10.49
N ARG A 48 -7.31 -12.53 9.18
CA ARG A 48 -6.18 -12.88 8.30
C ARG A 48 -5.96 -11.78 7.28
N HIS A 49 -4.87 -11.08 7.41
CA HIS A 49 -4.58 -9.85 6.69
C HIS A 49 -3.39 -9.99 5.73
N LEU A 50 -3.51 -9.41 4.54
CA LEU A 50 -2.45 -9.32 3.55
C LEU A 50 -1.92 -7.88 3.46
N GLU A 51 -0.64 -7.68 3.75
CA GLU A 51 0.05 -6.42 3.53
C GLU A 51 0.86 -6.50 2.23
N VAL A 52 0.39 -5.83 1.18
CA VAL A 52 1.01 -5.85 -0.16
C VAL A 52 2.02 -4.72 -0.29
N ALA A 53 3.21 -5.03 -0.81
CA ALA A 53 4.36 -4.13 -0.85
C ALA A 53 4.71 -3.61 0.56
N CYS A 54 4.88 -4.55 1.49
CA CYS A 54 5.07 -4.27 2.91
C CYS A 54 6.39 -3.55 3.24
N GLY A 55 7.33 -3.48 2.31
CA GLY A 55 8.62 -2.84 2.48
C GLY A 55 9.41 -3.41 3.65
N THR A 56 10.01 -2.54 4.46
CA THR A 56 10.72 -2.90 5.69
C THR A 56 9.81 -3.22 6.87
N GLY A 57 8.49 -3.15 6.67
CA GLY A 57 7.49 -3.36 7.72
C GLY A 57 7.36 -2.22 8.72
N THR A 58 7.97 -1.05 8.48
CA THR A 58 7.95 0.08 9.43
C THR A 58 6.55 0.60 9.67
N LEU A 59 5.76 0.84 8.62
CA LEU A 59 4.37 1.27 8.78
C LEU A 59 3.54 0.19 9.46
N LEU A 60 3.71 -1.08 9.06
CA LEU A 60 3.02 -2.20 9.68
C LEU A 60 3.30 -2.30 11.19
N ASP A 61 4.54 -2.13 11.65
CA ASP A 61 4.88 -2.10 13.08
C ASP A 61 4.15 -0.95 13.81
N LEU A 62 4.10 0.23 13.21
CA LEU A 62 3.36 1.36 13.75
C LEU A 62 1.84 1.09 13.81
N LEU A 63 1.27 0.46 12.76
CA LEU A 63 -0.13 0.05 12.73
C LEU A 63 -0.46 -0.93 13.87
N LEU A 64 0.40 -1.94 14.08
CA LEU A 64 0.20 -2.93 15.13
C LEU A 64 0.35 -2.34 16.54
N ARG A 65 1.28 -1.39 16.75
CA ARG A 65 1.39 -0.63 18.00
C ARG A 65 0.16 0.22 18.24
N TRP A 66 -0.33 0.93 17.21
CA TRP A 66 -1.54 1.72 17.26
C TRP A 66 -2.76 0.85 17.59
N ARG A 67 -2.91 -0.32 16.97
CA ARG A 67 -3.98 -1.28 17.26
C ARG A 67 -3.94 -1.76 18.71
N ARG A 68 -2.75 -2.12 19.20
CA ARG A 68 -2.56 -2.53 20.60
C ARG A 68 -2.93 -1.42 21.57
N TRP A 69 -2.52 -0.19 21.30
CA TRP A 69 -2.91 0.97 22.08
C TRP A 69 -4.42 1.16 22.14
N ASN A 70 -5.11 0.92 21.02
CA ASN A 70 -6.56 1.01 20.92
C ASN A 70 -7.28 -0.28 21.33
N ARG A 71 -6.59 -1.28 21.89
CA ARG A 71 -7.15 -2.56 22.36
C ARG A 71 -7.91 -3.33 21.28
N LEU A 72 -7.50 -3.22 20.03
CA LEU A 72 -8.05 -3.98 18.90
C LEU A 72 -7.48 -5.40 18.90
N ALA A 73 -8.26 -6.35 18.39
CA ALA A 73 -7.88 -7.76 18.31
C ALA A 73 -6.57 -8.00 17.57
N GLU A 74 -5.83 -9.03 17.98
CA GLU A 74 -4.66 -9.51 17.24
C GLU A 74 -5.09 -10.09 15.89
N VAL A 75 -4.16 -10.06 14.92
CA VAL A 75 -4.42 -10.44 13.55
C VAL A 75 -3.24 -11.26 13.01
N ASP A 76 -3.55 -12.25 12.18
CA ASP A 76 -2.55 -12.97 11.41
C ASP A 76 -2.20 -12.18 10.15
N ILE A 77 -0.92 -11.91 9.96
CA ILE A 77 -0.44 -11.06 8.86
C ILE A 77 0.49 -11.83 7.94
N VAL A 78 0.19 -11.74 6.66
CA VAL A 78 1.11 -12.10 5.59
C VAL A 78 1.55 -10.83 4.88
N GLY A 79 2.81 -10.47 4.99
CA GLY A 79 3.43 -9.38 4.24
C GLY A 79 4.09 -9.91 2.97
N VAL A 80 3.88 -9.24 1.85
CA VAL A 80 4.57 -9.53 0.59
C VAL A 80 5.29 -8.30 0.06
N ASP A 81 6.47 -8.51 -0.50
CA ASP A 81 7.23 -7.49 -1.20
C ASP A 81 8.07 -8.14 -2.31
N TYR A 82 8.33 -7.40 -3.37
CA TYR A 82 9.17 -7.84 -4.48
C TYR A 82 10.65 -7.53 -4.26
N ALA A 83 10.97 -6.58 -3.38
CA ALA A 83 12.34 -6.17 -3.08
C ALA A 83 12.89 -6.99 -1.90
N ASP A 84 13.81 -7.93 -2.15
CA ASP A 84 14.39 -8.82 -1.13
C ASP A 84 15.02 -8.09 0.04
N ARG A 85 15.71 -6.95 -0.20
CA ARG A 85 16.30 -6.14 0.87
C ARG A 85 15.26 -5.54 1.80
N MET A 86 14.14 -5.06 1.25
CA MET A 86 13.02 -4.56 2.03
C MET A 86 12.42 -5.68 2.87
N LEU A 87 12.18 -6.82 2.26
CA LEU A 87 11.63 -8.00 2.91
C LEU A 87 12.55 -8.54 4.02
N ALA A 88 13.87 -8.49 3.83
CA ALA A 88 14.84 -8.85 4.88
C ALA A 88 14.70 -7.91 6.10
N GLY A 89 14.46 -6.62 5.88
CA GLY A 89 14.16 -5.64 6.94
C GLY A 89 12.88 -6.01 7.71
N ALA A 90 11.80 -6.37 7.00
CA ALA A 90 10.55 -6.80 7.62
C ALA A 90 10.74 -8.10 8.44
N ARG A 91 11.39 -9.11 7.87
CA ARG A 91 11.71 -10.37 8.58
C ARG A 91 12.54 -10.14 9.82
N HIS A 92 13.53 -9.23 9.79
CA HIS A 92 14.34 -8.87 10.96
C HIS A 92 13.48 -8.18 12.03
N ARG A 93 12.64 -7.20 11.64
CA ARG A 93 11.78 -6.41 12.53
C ARG A 93 10.78 -7.26 13.30
N PHE A 94 10.22 -8.27 12.65
CA PHE A 94 9.16 -9.12 13.21
C PHE A 94 9.67 -10.52 13.63
N ARG A 95 10.99 -10.69 13.76
CA ARG A 95 11.58 -11.97 14.16
C ARG A 95 10.98 -12.48 15.47
N GLY A 96 10.54 -13.74 15.49
CA GLY A 96 9.97 -14.38 16.66
C GLY A 96 8.56 -13.92 17.05
N ARG A 97 7.93 -13.05 16.26
CA ARG A 97 6.56 -12.62 16.52
C ARG A 97 5.58 -13.63 15.90
N PRO A 98 4.70 -14.25 16.71
CA PRO A 98 3.72 -15.20 16.18
C PRO A 98 2.72 -14.51 15.24
N GLY A 99 2.11 -15.27 14.33
CA GLY A 99 1.12 -14.75 13.38
C GLY A 99 1.66 -13.84 12.28
N MET A 100 3.00 -13.79 12.09
CA MET A 100 3.65 -12.92 11.10
C MET A 100 4.42 -13.75 10.09
N GLN A 101 4.10 -13.60 8.80
CA GLN A 101 4.81 -14.24 7.69
C GLN A 101 5.21 -13.19 6.64
N PHE A 102 6.41 -13.32 6.07
CA PHE A 102 6.91 -12.40 5.04
C PHE A 102 7.48 -13.18 3.86
N LEU A 103 6.88 -12.99 2.67
CA LEU A 103 7.19 -13.73 1.45
C LEU A 103 7.61 -12.79 0.33
N HIS A 104 8.60 -13.23 -0.45
CA HIS A 104 8.92 -12.58 -1.72
C HIS A 104 7.83 -12.94 -2.72
N ALA A 105 7.11 -11.93 -3.21
CA ALA A 105 6.05 -12.14 -4.19
C ALA A 105 5.80 -10.89 -5.04
N ASP A 106 5.34 -11.13 -6.26
CA ASP A 106 4.85 -10.10 -7.15
C ASP A 106 3.37 -9.81 -6.84
N ALA A 107 3.04 -8.55 -6.60
CA ALA A 107 1.66 -8.10 -6.35
C ALA A 107 0.73 -8.44 -7.53
N ALA A 108 1.27 -8.46 -8.77
CA ALA A 108 0.51 -8.80 -9.96
C ALA A 108 0.16 -10.32 -10.05
N GLN A 109 0.89 -11.16 -9.30
CA GLN A 109 0.71 -12.62 -9.30
C GLN A 109 0.93 -13.17 -7.89
N LEU A 110 0.03 -12.87 -6.96
CA LEU A 110 0.11 -13.33 -5.58
C LEU A 110 0.01 -14.87 -5.48
N PRO A 111 0.97 -15.53 -4.78
CA PRO A 111 1.06 -16.99 -4.71
C PRO A 111 0.16 -17.57 -3.61
N PHE A 112 -1.10 -17.14 -3.58
CA PHE A 112 -2.10 -17.59 -2.61
C PHE A 112 -3.35 -18.11 -3.32
N ASP A 113 -4.07 -18.98 -2.64
CA ASP A 113 -5.37 -19.47 -3.08
C ASP A 113 -6.40 -18.33 -3.15
N ASP A 114 -7.46 -18.54 -3.92
CA ASP A 114 -8.59 -17.64 -3.97
C ASP A 114 -9.26 -17.55 -2.59
N ALA A 115 -9.75 -16.36 -2.25
CA ALA A 115 -10.45 -16.12 -1.00
C ALA A 115 -9.66 -16.52 0.29
N ALA A 116 -8.34 -16.35 0.27
CA ALA A 116 -7.46 -16.68 1.40
C ALA A 116 -7.48 -15.62 2.53
N PHE A 117 -7.80 -14.36 2.25
CA PHE A 117 -7.66 -13.24 3.19
C PHE A 117 -8.98 -12.53 3.46
N ASP A 118 -9.16 -12.08 4.71
CA ASP A 118 -10.31 -11.26 5.10
C ASP A 118 -10.13 -9.81 4.65
N THR A 119 -8.89 -9.31 4.74
CA THR A 119 -8.56 -7.93 4.38
C THR A 119 -7.19 -7.83 3.74
N ALA A 120 -6.97 -6.76 2.96
CA ALA A 120 -5.66 -6.41 2.43
C ALA A 120 -5.40 -4.90 2.56
N ASN A 121 -4.12 -4.52 2.65
CA ASN A 121 -3.66 -3.15 2.51
C ASN A 121 -2.64 -3.04 1.37
N ILE A 122 -2.68 -1.90 0.66
CA ILE A 122 -1.58 -1.43 -0.21
C ILE A 122 -1.24 -0.02 0.26
N ALA A 123 -0.36 0.05 1.25
CA ALA A 123 -0.03 1.31 1.89
C ALA A 123 1.15 2.01 1.21
N ASN A 124 0.92 3.20 0.68
CA ASN A 124 1.94 4.05 0.03
C ASN A 124 2.68 3.37 -1.14
N ALA A 125 2.05 2.43 -1.85
CA ALA A 125 2.73 1.62 -2.85
C ALA A 125 2.02 1.51 -4.21
N VAL A 126 0.73 1.81 -4.32
CA VAL A 126 -0.01 1.67 -5.60
C VAL A 126 0.69 2.39 -6.76
N HIS A 127 1.17 3.60 -6.55
CA HIS A 127 1.90 4.42 -7.54
C HIS A 127 3.33 3.92 -7.83
N CYS A 128 3.79 2.89 -7.13
CA CYS A 128 5.07 2.22 -7.36
C CYS A 128 4.91 0.87 -8.08
N LEU A 129 3.67 0.35 -8.21
CA LEU A 129 3.41 -0.92 -8.87
C LEU A 129 3.53 -0.78 -10.39
N PRO A 130 4.38 -1.59 -11.06
CA PRO A 130 4.52 -1.55 -12.52
C PRO A 130 3.24 -1.98 -13.26
N GLU A 131 2.53 -2.95 -12.70
CA GLU A 131 1.34 -3.58 -13.28
C GLU A 131 0.14 -3.42 -12.33
N VAL A 132 -0.31 -2.17 -12.12
CA VAL A 132 -1.34 -1.85 -11.14
C VAL A 132 -2.65 -2.61 -11.37
N ASP A 133 -3.11 -2.75 -12.63
CA ASP A 133 -4.35 -3.44 -12.95
C ASP A 133 -4.27 -4.94 -12.64
N ALA A 134 -3.16 -5.58 -12.96
CA ALA A 134 -2.91 -6.97 -12.61
C ALA A 134 -2.79 -7.16 -11.10
N SER A 135 -2.13 -6.23 -10.41
CA SER A 135 -1.99 -6.24 -8.95
C SER A 135 -3.35 -6.11 -8.26
N LEU A 136 -4.19 -5.17 -8.69
CA LEU A 136 -5.54 -5.01 -8.14
C LEU A 136 -6.40 -6.26 -8.35
N ARG A 137 -6.37 -6.86 -9.55
CA ARG A 137 -7.07 -8.14 -9.82
C ARG A 137 -6.54 -9.29 -8.98
N SER A 138 -5.22 -9.37 -8.78
CA SER A 138 -4.59 -10.41 -7.95
C SER A 138 -5.01 -10.26 -6.49
N VAL A 139 -5.05 -9.04 -5.95
CA VAL A 139 -5.56 -8.78 -4.59
C VAL A 139 -7.05 -9.10 -4.49
N TRP A 140 -7.86 -8.70 -5.49
CA TRP A 140 -9.28 -9.04 -5.52
C TRP A 140 -9.51 -10.56 -5.48
N ARG A 141 -8.72 -11.33 -6.23
CA ARG A 141 -8.81 -12.81 -6.27
C ARG A 141 -8.58 -13.43 -4.89
N VAL A 142 -7.52 -13.02 -4.21
CA VAL A 142 -7.13 -13.62 -2.92
C VAL A 142 -7.97 -13.13 -1.73
N LEU A 143 -8.74 -12.05 -1.88
CA LEU A 143 -9.70 -11.63 -0.87
C LEU A 143 -10.94 -12.52 -0.87
N LYS A 144 -11.45 -12.82 0.32
CA LYS A 144 -12.75 -13.48 0.50
C LYS A 144 -13.88 -12.61 -0.06
N PRO A 145 -15.01 -13.20 -0.48
CA PRO A 145 -16.24 -12.44 -0.72
C PRO A 145 -16.59 -11.59 0.52
N GLY A 146 -16.88 -10.31 0.33
CA GLY A 146 -17.07 -9.34 1.41
C GLY A 146 -15.78 -8.79 2.01
N GLY A 147 -14.63 -9.32 1.66
CA GLY A 147 -13.32 -8.83 2.12
C GLY A 147 -12.99 -7.43 1.60
N SER A 148 -12.13 -6.69 2.29
CA SER A 148 -11.83 -5.30 1.99
C SER A 148 -10.36 -5.05 1.67
N LEU A 149 -10.13 -4.07 0.80
CA LEU A 149 -8.83 -3.51 0.46
C LEU A 149 -8.80 -2.04 0.88
N ALA A 150 -7.86 -1.66 1.75
CA ALA A 150 -7.52 -0.26 1.97
C ALA A 150 -6.25 0.09 1.18
N ALA A 151 -6.31 1.18 0.45
CA ALA A 151 -5.16 1.67 -0.30
C ALA A 151 -5.08 3.19 -0.27
N ASN A 152 -3.87 3.72 -0.42
CA ASN A 152 -3.67 5.12 -0.71
C ASN A 152 -2.77 5.29 -1.94
N VAL A 153 -3.04 6.33 -2.69
CA VAL A 153 -2.42 6.57 -4.00
C VAL A 153 -1.94 7.99 -4.09
N LEU A 154 -0.72 8.18 -4.59
CA LEU A 154 -0.21 9.52 -4.89
C LEU A 154 -0.87 10.04 -6.16
N LEU A 155 -1.53 11.17 -6.03
CA LEU A 155 -2.10 11.91 -7.16
C LEU A 155 -1.10 12.91 -7.75
N TYR A 156 -1.39 13.37 -8.96
CA TYR A 156 -0.70 14.54 -9.51
C TYR A 156 -0.83 15.74 -8.56
N PRO A 157 0.23 16.55 -8.43
CA PRO A 157 0.24 17.68 -7.51
C PRO A 157 -0.90 18.65 -7.76
N ARG A 158 -1.66 18.94 -6.72
CA ARG A 158 -2.79 19.87 -6.69
C ARG A 158 -2.47 21.05 -5.76
N GLY A 159 -3.27 22.10 -5.84
CA GLY A 159 -3.18 23.25 -4.95
C GLY A 159 -2.44 24.47 -5.55
N PRO A 160 -2.33 25.55 -4.77
CA PRO A 160 -1.76 26.79 -5.26
C PRO A 160 -0.24 26.73 -5.38
N TRP A 161 0.31 27.54 -6.31
CA TRP A 161 1.72 27.84 -6.35
C TRP A 161 2.13 28.63 -5.07
N PRO A 162 3.29 28.36 -4.37
CA PRO A 162 4.42 27.56 -4.84
C PRO A 162 4.40 26.07 -4.42
N LEU A 163 3.47 25.62 -3.55
CA LEU A 163 3.44 24.26 -3.01
C LEU A 163 3.32 23.20 -4.11
N ARG A 164 2.48 23.47 -5.12
CA ARG A 164 2.36 22.62 -6.30
C ARG A 164 3.69 22.44 -7.02
N GLY A 165 4.46 23.52 -7.22
CA GLY A 165 5.76 23.46 -7.88
C GLY A 165 6.80 22.63 -7.12
N ILE A 166 6.78 22.66 -5.78
CA ILE A 166 7.64 21.84 -4.93
C ILE A 166 7.26 20.35 -5.09
N ALA A 167 5.97 20.01 -5.00
CA ALA A 167 5.46 18.65 -5.17
C ALA A 167 5.79 18.09 -6.58
N GLU A 168 5.64 18.90 -7.63
CA GLU A 168 6.02 18.52 -9.00
C GLU A 168 7.52 18.22 -9.14
N ARG A 169 8.38 18.98 -8.46
CA ARG A 169 9.84 18.72 -8.44
C ARG A 169 10.17 17.43 -7.72
N ILE A 170 9.53 17.17 -6.59
CA ILE A 170 9.70 15.93 -5.82
C ILE A 170 9.24 14.72 -6.67
N ASN A 171 8.08 14.79 -7.30
CA ASN A 171 7.56 13.72 -8.15
C ASN A 171 8.49 13.46 -9.36
N ARG A 172 8.95 14.49 -10.06
CA ARG A 172 9.92 14.36 -11.17
C ARG A 172 11.23 13.72 -10.70
N TRP A 173 11.70 14.08 -9.52
CA TRP A 173 12.88 13.45 -8.93
C TRP A 173 12.62 11.97 -8.61
N GLY A 174 11.49 11.64 -7.97
CA GLY A 174 11.08 10.27 -7.65
C GLY A 174 10.95 9.38 -8.90
N MET A 175 10.34 9.92 -9.96
CA MET A 175 10.24 9.22 -11.24
C MET A 175 11.60 8.97 -11.89
N ARG A 176 12.52 9.97 -11.86
CA ARG A 176 13.89 9.80 -12.38
C ARG A 176 14.70 8.76 -11.61
N LYS A 177 14.51 8.67 -10.29
CA LYS A 177 15.19 7.71 -9.41
C LYS A 177 14.53 6.31 -9.42
N GLY A 178 13.44 6.12 -10.14
CA GLY A 178 12.73 4.84 -10.18
C GLY A 178 11.86 4.50 -8.97
N ILE A 179 11.81 5.40 -7.99
CA ILE A 179 11.04 5.22 -6.75
C ILE A 179 9.53 5.37 -6.98
N LEU A 180 9.17 6.20 -7.94
CA LEU A 180 7.80 6.48 -8.35
C LEU A 180 7.63 6.08 -9.80
N VAL A 181 6.63 5.24 -10.11
CA VAL A 181 6.29 4.89 -11.49
C VAL A 181 5.54 6.05 -12.13
N THR A 182 4.41 6.44 -11.54
CA THR A 182 3.65 7.63 -11.94
C THR A 182 2.67 8.05 -10.84
N PRO A 183 2.42 9.36 -10.65
CA PRO A 183 1.22 9.82 -9.98
C PRO A 183 -0.01 9.53 -10.85
N TYR A 184 -1.19 9.53 -10.25
CA TYR A 184 -2.46 9.26 -10.94
C TYR A 184 -3.39 10.47 -10.92
N GLU A 185 -4.30 10.53 -11.89
CA GLU A 185 -5.53 11.30 -11.77
C GLU A 185 -6.54 10.50 -10.92
N GLU A 186 -7.31 11.21 -10.09
CA GLU A 186 -8.28 10.59 -9.19
C GLU A 186 -9.30 9.70 -9.92
N ALA A 187 -9.86 10.20 -11.02
CA ALA A 187 -10.85 9.47 -11.82
C ALA A 187 -10.25 8.20 -12.44
N ASP A 188 -9.01 8.26 -12.93
CA ASP A 188 -8.33 7.13 -13.56
C ASP A 188 -8.07 6.02 -12.54
N ILE A 189 -7.49 6.34 -11.39
CA ILE A 189 -7.20 5.30 -10.38
C ILE A 189 -8.48 4.73 -9.78
N ARG A 190 -9.49 5.55 -9.55
CA ARG A 190 -10.82 5.09 -9.10
C ARG A 190 -11.42 4.08 -10.07
N GLN A 191 -11.36 4.38 -11.37
CA GLN A 191 -11.87 3.48 -12.42
C GLN A 191 -11.12 2.14 -12.43
N ARG A 192 -9.81 2.12 -12.17
CA ARG A 192 -9.01 0.88 -12.09
C ARG A 192 -9.44 -0.03 -10.95
N PHE A 193 -9.76 0.52 -9.76
CA PHE A 193 -10.34 -0.27 -8.67
C PHE A 193 -11.68 -0.90 -9.07
N VAL A 194 -12.56 -0.13 -9.70
CA VAL A 194 -13.87 -0.63 -10.19
C VAL A 194 -13.67 -1.68 -11.28
N ALA A 195 -12.78 -1.45 -12.25
CA ALA A 195 -12.48 -2.40 -13.33
C ALA A 195 -11.84 -3.71 -12.81
N ALA A 196 -11.17 -3.69 -11.68
CA ALA A 196 -10.66 -4.89 -11.01
C ALA A 196 -11.75 -5.67 -10.25
N GLY A 197 -12.99 -5.16 -10.19
CA GLY A 197 -14.15 -5.82 -9.57
C GLY A 197 -14.48 -5.33 -8.16
N PHE A 198 -13.82 -4.29 -7.67
CA PHE A 198 -14.09 -3.73 -6.33
C PHE A 198 -15.28 -2.77 -6.35
N GLN A 199 -16.06 -2.79 -5.25
CA GLN A 199 -16.99 -1.72 -4.90
C GLN A 199 -16.28 -0.72 -3.98
N ILE A 200 -16.36 0.57 -4.30
CA ILE A 200 -15.84 1.63 -3.43
C ILE A 200 -16.79 1.83 -2.25
N VAL A 201 -16.28 1.60 -1.04
CA VAL A 201 -17.03 1.77 0.22
C VAL A 201 -16.88 3.19 0.74
N SER A 202 -15.66 3.70 0.73
CA SER A 202 -15.38 5.10 1.06
C SER A 202 -14.13 5.56 0.32
N GLU A 203 -14.10 6.83 -0.01
CA GLU A 203 -12.97 7.47 -0.66
C GLU A 203 -12.79 8.89 -0.15
N ARG A 204 -11.54 9.35 -0.10
CA ARG A 204 -11.20 10.68 0.34
C ARG A 204 -9.93 11.17 -0.34
N VAL A 205 -9.93 12.42 -0.77
CA VAL A 205 -8.72 13.11 -1.20
C VAL A 205 -8.27 14.08 -0.11
N SER A 206 -7.02 13.97 0.30
CA SER A 206 -6.37 14.89 1.23
C SER A 206 -5.02 15.31 0.65
N GLY A 207 -4.90 16.58 0.27
CA GLY A 207 -3.74 17.07 -0.47
C GLY A 207 -3.56 16.31 -1.80
N ASN A 208 -2.43 15.63 -1.95
CA ASN A 208 -2.12 14.81 -3.13
C ASN A 208 -2.32 13.31 -2.87
N CYS A 209 -3.03 12.95 -1.80
CA CYS A 209 -3.30 11.57 -1.42
C CYS A 209 -4.76 11.22 -1.67
N TYR A 210 -5.01 10.19 -2.46
CA TYR A 210 -6.30 9.54 -2.59
C TYR A 210 -6.32 8.30 -1.70
N GLU A 211 -7.16 8.29 -0.68
CA GLU A 211 -7.43 7.15 0.20
C GLU A 211 -8.69 6.45 -0.27
N VAL A 212 -8.66 5.15 -0.41
CA VAL A 212 -9.79 4.32 -0.86
C VAL A 212 -9.93 3.08 0.00
N LEU A 213 -11.13 2.86 0.53
CA LEU A 213 -11.57 1.59 1.10
C LEU A 213 -12.50 0.94 0.07
N ALA A 214 -12.08 -0.18 -0.47
CA ALA A 214 -12.77 -0.93 -1.49
C ALA A 214 -13.15 -2.33 -0.97
N ARG A 215 -14.21 -2.91 -1.44
CA ARG A 215 -14.72 -4.22 -1.01
C ARG A 215 -14.89 -5.15 -2.19
N LYS A 216 -14.49 -6.40 -2.05
CA LYS A 216 -14.92 -7.47 -2.95
C LYS A 216 -16.39 -7.77 -2.67
N PRO A 217 -17.28 -7.70 -3.66
CA PRO A 217 -18.70 -8.05 -3.46
C PRO A 217 -18.85 -9.42 -2.81
N GLY A 218 -19.76 -9.51 -1.85
CA GLY A 218 -20.18 -10.80 -1.30
C GLY A 218 -21.17 -11.51 -2.25
N PRO A 219 -21.56 -12.75 -1.96
CA PRO A 219 -22.68 -13.35 -2.65
C PRO A 219 -23.93 -12.47 -2.46
N LEU A 220 -24.72 -12.34 -3.51
CA LEU A 220 -26.01 -11.66 -3.42
C LEU A 220 -26.83 -12.33 -2.29
N PRO A 221 -27.50 -11.56 -1.43
CA PRO A 221 -28.44 -12.15 -0.50
C PRO A 221 -29.52 -12.91 -1.31
N ILE A 222 -29.67 -14.20 -0.97
CA ILE A 222 -30.71 -15.07 -1.53
C ILE A 222 -32.07 -14.63 -1.00
#